data_0512c6cae4696e46ab7ffb010be96770
#
_entry.id   0512c6cae4696e46ab7ffb010be96770
#
_cell.length_a   1.000
_cell.length_b   1.000
_cell.length_c   1.000
_cell.angle_alpha   90.00
_cell.angle_beta   90.00
_cell.angle_gamma   90.00
#
_symmetry.space_group_name_H-M   'P 1'
#
loop_
_entity.id
_entity.type
_entity.pdbx_description
1 polymer ?
#
loop_
_entity_poly.entity_id
_entity_poly.type
_entity_poly.pdbx_seq_one_letter_code
_entity_poly.pdbx_strand_id
1 'polypeptide(L)'
;DYGWSYINIDDGWQGLRGGKENAIQPNRKFPDMKGLVDTLHSMGFKVGIYSGPWVATYAAHIGTQCDNADGTYDWVKKGLVNENYRMVDPDGKLTREQLWYSGKYSFARQDARQWAEWGFDYLKYDWNPHDWFSMKEMHDELQKCGRDIVYSLSNTALLPLAEEYVKYANCWRTTGDIRDNWKSISGIGFGRNSSWAPYSAPGHWPDGDMLVIGNVGWGRKYHYTNLTPDEQYTHVTLWAMQASPLLIGCDMAVADKFTKSLLCNSEVIDINQDPLGYAATKIYGDNSYATYFKPLEDGSLAIAMFNLSEKTKKIGFKPRALGVIGDKITVRDVWRQKDITVMTNDRDRFDTEVPPHGVVLVKVSPGYTKERPAGSRR
;
A
#
# COMPACT_ATOMS: atom_id res chain seq x y z
N ASP A 1 4.29 -18.30 -1.62
CA ASP A 1 3.21 -19.12 -1.08
C ASP A 1 2.09 -18.27 -0.41
N TYR A 2 2.35 -16.97 -0.13
CA TYR A 2 1.43 -16.08 0.59
C TYR A 2 1.01 -14.85 -0.24
N GLY A 3 1.17 -14.88 -1.57
CA GLY A 3 0.74 -13.79 -2.47
C GLY A 3 1.70 -12.60 -2.58
N TRP A 4 2.82 -12.60 -1.88
CA TRP A 4 3.87 -11.60 -2.04
C TRP A 4 4.59 -11.81 -3.38
N SER A 5 4.16 -11.08 -4.40
CA SER A 5 4.54 -11.36 -5.80
C SER A 5 5.30 -10.22 -6.48
N TYR A 6 5.46 -9.06 -5.84
CA TYR A 6 6.17 -7.92 -6.42
C TYR A 6 7.49 -7.63 -5.71
N ILE A 7 8.52 -7.30 -6.48
CA ILE A 7 9.78 -6.71 -6.01
C ILE A 7 9.88 -5.32 -6.64
N ASN A 8 9.81 -4.28 -5.81
CA ASN A 8 9.79 -2.90 -6.28
C ASN A 8 11.13 -2.22 -6.01
N ILE A 9 11.68 -1.57 -7.03
CA ILE A 9 12.86 -0.72 -6.94
C ILE A 9 12.37 0.69 -6.64
N ASP A 10 12.76 1.25 -5.50
CA ASP A 10 12.43 2.62 -5.11
C ASP A 10 13.46 3.64 -5.67
N ASP A 11 13.39 4.90 -5.23
CA ASP A 11 14.23 6.00 -5.70
C ASP A 11 15.74 5.73 -5.57
N GLY A 12 16.53 6.27 -6.49
CA GLY A 12 17.98 6.18 -6.47
C GLY A 12 18.60 5.19 -7.46
N TRP A 13 17.83 4.69 -8.41
CA TRP A 13 18.31 3.85 -9.51
C TRP A 13 18.69 4.66 -10.77
N GLN A 14 18.18 5.88 -10.90
CA GLN A 14 18.22 6.69 -12.11
C GLN A 14 19.64 7.19 -12.41
N GLY A 15 20.05 7.00 -13.65
CA GLY A 15 21.20 7.61 -14.30
C GLY A 15 20.77 8.70 -15.29
N LEU A 16 21.61 9.05 -16.26
CA LEU A 16 21.26 10.02 -17.31
C LEU A 16 20.30 9.42 -18.33
N ARG A 17 19.62 10.27 -19.08
CA ARG A 17 18.83 9.87 -20.24
C ARG A 17 19.71 9.38 -21.36
N GLY A 18 19.23 8.40 -22.09
CA GLY A 18 19.95 7.81 -23.22
C GLY A 18 19.22 6.61 -23.82
N GLY A 19 20.00 5.75 -24.46
CA GLY A 19 19.46 4.58 -25.16
C GLY A 19 18.62 4.95 -26.39
N LYS A 20 17.92 3.97 -26.92
CA LYS A 20 17.11 4.10 -28.15
C LYS A 20 15.95 5.10 -27.97
N GLU A 21 15.32 5.11 -26.82
CA GLU A 21 14.15 5.94 -26.52
C GLU A 21 14.51 7.32 -25.92
N ASN A 22 15.80 7.60 -25.64
CA ASN A 22 16.23 8.76 -24.85
C ASN A 22 15.55 8.81 -23.47
N ALA A 23 15.34 7.65 -22.87
CA ALA A 23 14.71 7.45 -21.57
C ALA A 23 15.72 7.45 -20.43
N ILE A 24 15.24 7.53 -19.19
CA ILE A 24 16.09 7.39 -18.01
C ILE A 24 16.80 6.03 -18.05
N GLN A 25 18.13 6.05 -18.04
CA GLN A 25 18.95 4.84 -17.95
C GLN A 25 19.32 4.55 -16.49
N PRO A 26 19.64 3.28 -16.14
CA PRO A 26 20.06 2.98 -14.79
C PRO A 26 21.45 3.57 -14.49
N ASN A 27 21.70 3.88 -13.23
CA ASN A 27 23.02 4.27 -12.79
C ASN A 27 23.90 3.02 -12.51
N ARG A 28 25.14 3.23 -12.08
CA ARG A 28 26.11 2.16 -11.85
C ARG A 28 25.71 1.10 -10.82
N LYS A 29 24.71 1.37 -9.97
CA LYS A 29 24.19 0.40 -8.99
C LYS A 29 23.33 -0.69 -9.67
N PHE A 30 22.81 -0.40 -10.85
CA PHE A 30 21.95 -1.28 -11.63
C PHE A 30 22.51 -1.46 -13.05
N PRO A 31 23.71 -2.08 -13.23
CA PRO A 31 24.43 -2.10 -14.50
C PRO A 31 23.70 -2.86 -15.61
N ASP A 32 22.81 -3.77 -15.26
CA ASP A 32 21.96 -4.54 -16.17
C ASP A 32 20.52 -4.60 -15.62
N MET A 33 19.75 -3.55 -15.87
CA MET A 33 18.38 -3.44 -15.39
C MET A 33 17.47 -4.50 -16.03
N LYS A 34 17.62 -4.73 -17.32
CA LYS A 34 16.80 -5.75 -18.00
C LYS A 34 17.11 -7.15 -17.51
N GLY A 35 18.38 -7.51 -17.37
CA GLY A 35 18.78 -8.80 -16.83
C GLY A 35 18.29 -9.03 -15.40
N LEU A 36 18.26 -7.97 -14.57
CA LEU A 36 17.66 -8.02 -13.23
C LEU A 36 16.16 -8.34 -13.31
N VAL A 37 15.40 -7.62 -14.14
CA VAL A 37 13.96 -7.85 -14.33
C VAL A 37 13.68 -9.25 -14.85
N ASP A 38 14.42 -9.70 -15.89
CA ASP A 38 14.27 -11.04 -16.45
C ASP A 38 14.57 -12.13 -15.40
N THR A 39 15.56 -11.91 -14.54
CA THR A 39 15.89 -12.83 -13.44
C THR A 39 14.76 -12.93 -12.45
N LEU A 40 14.21 -11.79 -12.00
CA LEU A 40 13.10 -11.77 -11.05
C LEU A 40 11.84 -12.41 -11.66
N HIS A 41 11.55 -12.17 -12.94
CA HIS A 41 10.46 -12.84 -13.65
C HIS A 41 10.66 -14.36 -13.71
N SER A 42 11.90 -14.83 -13.96
CA SER A 42 12.20 -16.27 -13.96
C SER A 42 11.98 -16.94 -12.61
N MET A 43 12.04 -16.16 -11.52
CA MET A 43 11.73 -16.59 -10.16
C MET A 43 10.22 -16.51 -9.82
N GLY A 44 9.39 -16.03 -10.76
CA GLY A 44 7.95 -15.87 -10.59
C GLY A 44 7.50 -14.57 -9.95
N PHE A 45 8.39 -13.58 -9.80
CA PHE A 45 8.04 -12.25 -9.30
C PHE A 45 7.67 -11.29 -10.43
N LYS A 46 6.81 -10.34 -10.11
CA LYS A 46 6.62 -9.11 -10.87
C LYS A 46 7.55 -8.03 -10.35
N VAL A 47 7.89 -7.06 -11.19
CA VAL A 47 8.91 -6.06 -10.84
C VAL A 47 8.36 -4.64 -11.00
N GLY A 48 8.58 -3.81 -9.98
CA GLY A 48 8.18 -2.40 -10.00
C GLY A 48 9.38 -1.46 -10.06
N ILE A 49 9.10 -0.25 -10.55
CA ILE A 49 10.07 0.84 -10.67
C ILE A 49 9.51 2.13 -10.09
N TYR A 50 10.38 3.06 -9.73
CA TYR A 50 10.05 4.37 -9.19
C TYR A 50 10.43 5.49 -10.18
N SER A 51 9.57 6.52 -10.28
CA SER A 51 9.90 7.80 -10.92
C SER A 51 9.01 8.92 -10.35
N GLY A 52 9.12 10.11 -10.92
CA GLY A 52 8.28 11.26 -10.61
C GLY A 52 8.22 12.24 -11.78
N PRO A 53 7.20 13.13 -11.83
CA PRO A 53 7.02 14.05 -12.97
C PRO A 53 8.05 15.17 -13.04
N TRP A 54 8.63 15.57 -11.90
CA TRP A 54 9.56 16.71 -11.84
C TRP A 54 10.89 16.42 -12.51
N VAL A 55 11.75 17.45 -12.59
CA VAL A 55 13.12 17.33 -13.12
C VAL A 55 14.01 16.51 -12.21
N ALA A 56 13.74 16.48 -10.91
CA ALA A 56 14.41 15.62 -9.95
C ALA A 56 13.43 14.94 -9.02
N THR A 57 13.79 13.70 -8.62
CA THR A 57 13.07 12.89 -7.62
C THR A 57 13.36 13.39 -6.19
N TYR A 58 12.67 12.82 -5.20
CA TYR A 58 12.91 13.16 -3.79
C TYR A 58 14.34 12.82 -3.32
N ALA A 59 14.96 11.77 -3.86
CA ALA A 59 16.37 11.46 -3.57
C ALA A 59 17.35 12.24 -4.46
N ALA A 60 16.86 13.27 -5.17
CA ALA A 60 17.68 14.16 -6.01
C ALA A 60 18.31 13.47 -7.25
N HIS A 61 17.67 12.42 -7.76
CA HIS A 61 17.97 11.84 -9.06
C HIS A 61 17.10 12.46 -10.14
N ILE A 62 17.39 12.20 -11.42
CA ILE A 62 16.59 12.74 -12.51
C ILE A 62 15.19 12.14 -12.53
N GLY A 63 14.21 12.97 -12.89
CA GLY A 63 12.82 12.60 -13.07
C GLY A 63 12.38 12.60 -14.52
N THR A 64 11.06 12.55 -14.73
CA THR A 64 10.46 12.40 -16.08
C THR A 64 10.53 13.69 -16.91
N GLN A 65 10.48 14.88 -16.29
CA GLN A 65 10.60 16.15 -17.01
C GLN A 65 12.04 16.66 -17.02
N CYS A 66 12.40 17.44 -18.03
CA CYS A 66 13.72 18.02 -18.21
C CYS A 66 13.64 19.51 -18.54
N ASP A 67 14.79 20.21 -18.38
CA ASP A 67 14.95 21.60 -18.74
C ASP A 67 15.08 21.81 -20.25
N ASN A 68 15.63 20.83 -20.97
CA ASN A 68 16.02 20.97 -22.37
C ASN A 68 15.35 19.90 -23.27
N ALA A 69 15.10 20.28 -24.52
CA ALA A 69 14.45 19.44 -25.52
C ALA A 69 15.26 18.16 -25.89
N ASP A 70 16.56 18.19 -25.67
CA ASP A 70 17.46 17.05 -25.86
C ASP A 70 17.45 16.03 -24.72
N GLY A 71 16.68 16.30 -23.65
CA GLY A 71 16.58 15.45 -22.45
C GLY A 71 17.68 15.71 -21.42
N THR A 72 18.43 16.81 -21.54
CA THR A 72 19.46 17.18 -20.57
C THR A 72 18.91 18.12 -19.51
N TYR A 73 19.57 18.11 -18.35
CA TYR A 73 19.20 18.86 -17.15
C TYR A 73 20.22 19.98 -16.92
N ASP A 74 19.76 21.18 -16.61
CA ASP A 74 20.65 22.35 -16.40
C ASP A 74 21.64 22.11 -15.24
N TRP A 75 21.20 21.44 -14.17
CA TRP A 75 22.07 21.09 -13.06
C TRP A 75 23.12 20.03 -13.44
N VAL A 76 22.82 19.12 -14.36
CA VAL A 76 23.80 18.19 -14.94
C VAL A 76 24.80 18.93 -15.79
N LYS A 77 24.36 19.84 -16.67
CA LYS A 77 25.24 20.68 -17.49
C LYS A 77 26.19 21.56 -16.66
N LYS A 78 25.75 21.99 -15.49
CA LYS A 78 26.57 22.74 -14.52
C LYS A 78 27.53 21.86 -13.71
N GLY A 79 27.54 20.55 -13.93
CA GLY A 79 28.39 19.61 -13.18
C GLY A 79 27.96 19.39 -11.72
N LEU A 80 26.73 19.70 -11.37
CA LEU A 80 26.17 19.54 -10.02
C LEU A 80 25.65 18.12 -9.78
N VAL A 81 26.47 17.11 -10.12
CA VAL A 81 26.13 15.69 -9.98
C VAL A 81 27.28 14.90 -9.40
N ASN A 82 26.97 13.91 -8.58
CA ASN A 82 27.95 12.93 -8.14
C ASN A 82 28.07 11.76 -9.15
N GLU A 83 28.91 10.80 -8.83
CA GLU A 83 29.18 9.59 -9.65
C GLU A 83 27.96 8.67 -9.89
N ASN A 84 26.87 8.85 -9.13
CA ASN A 84 25.60 8.12 -9.29
C ASN A 84 24.51 9.01 -9.93
N TYR A 85 24.90 10.14 -10.54
CA TYR A 85 23.99 11.11 -11.14
C TYR A 85 22.94 11.68 -10.17
N ARG A 86 23.27 11.73 -8.90
CA ARG A 86 22.48 12.43 -7.89
C ARG A 86 22.92 13.89 -7.85
N MET A 87 21.96 14.82 -7.84
CA MET A 87 22.24 16.24 -7.67
C MET A 87 22.98 16.50 -6.35
N VAL A 88 24.08 17.23 -6.43
CA VAL A 88 24.89 17.66 -5.29
C VAL A 88 24.78 19.17 -5.17
N ASP A 89 24.20 19.62 -4.06
CA ASP A 89 24.15 21.04 -3.74
C ASP A 89 25.55 21.54 -3.37
N PRO A 90 26.08 22.60 -4.03
CA PRO A 90 27.39 23.18 -3.72
C PRO A 90 27.51 23.68 -2.28
N ASP A 91 26.42 24.14 -1.69
CA ASP A 91 26.35 24.67 -0.33
C ASP A 91 25.93 23.63 0.71
N GLY A 92 25.71 22.36 0.32
CA GLY A 92 25.31 21.27 1.19
C GLY A 92 23.85 21.31 1.64
N LYS A 93 23.00 22.16 1.03
CA LYS A 93 21.56 22.27 1.29
C LYS A 93 20.78 22.28 0.01
N LEU A 94 20.15 21.15 -0.34
CA LEU A 94 19.22 21.09 -1.46
C LEU A 94 17.91 21.80 -1.09
N THR A 95 17.46 22.73 -1.90
CA THR A 95 16.17 23.40 -1.74
C THR A 95 15.08 22.77 -2.61
N ARG A 96 13.82 23.01 -2.25
CA ARG A 96 12.68 22.52 -3.06
C ARG A 96 12.74 23.08 -4.47
N GLU A 97 13.07 24.35 -4.62
CA GLU A 97 13.15 25.07 -5.90
C GLU A 97 14.25 24.49 -6.80
N GLN A 98 15.30 23.90 -6.23
CA GLN A 98 16.37 23.25 -6.96
C GLN A 98 16.01 21.85 -7.47
N LEU A 99 15.06 21.17 -6.83
CA LEU A 99 14.74 19.76 -7.05
C LEU A 99 13.34 19.57 -7.63
N TRP A 100 12.35 20.15 -6.97
CA TRP A 100 10.94 19.78 -7.15
C TRP A 100 10.19 20.83 -7.95
N TYR A 101 10.56 20.95 -9.20
CA TYR A 101 9.91 21.83 -10.17
C TYR A 101 9.60 21.11 -11.47
N SER A 102 8.61 21.61 -12.17
CA SER A 102 8.24 21.10 -13.49
C SER A 102 9.23 21.57 -14.54
N GLY A 103 9.80 20.63 -15.28
CA GLY A 103 10.65 20.92 -16.41
C GLY A 103 9.86 21.43 -17.62
N LYS A 104 10.57 21.99 -18.56
CA LYS A 104 9.96 22.53 -19.79
C LYS A 104 9.51 21.43 -20.76
N TYR A 105 10.14 20.28 -20.72
CA TYR A 105 9.90 19.15 -21.63
C TYR A 105 9.60 17.89 -20.87
N SER A 106 8.53 17.17 -21.24
CA SER A 106 8.18 15.89 -20.68
C SER A 106 8.77 14.74 -21.52
N PHE A 107 9.23 13.70 -20.82
CA PHE A 107 9.72 12.45 -21.41
C PHE A 107 8.92 11.23 -20.91
N ALA A 108 7.68 11.46 -20.46
CA ALA A 108 6.80 10.39 -19.95
C ALA A 108 6.65 9.23 -20.94
N ARG A 109 6.50 9.55 -22.23
CA ARG A 109 6.40 8.56 -23.31
C ARG A 109 7.66 7.70 -23.44
N GLN A 110 8.82 8.34 -23.43
CA GLN A 110 10.10 7.65 -23.57
C GLN A 110 10.36 6.73 -22.38
N ASP A 111 10.09 7.24 -21.17
CA ASP A 111 10.29 6.49 -19.93
C ASP A 111 9.32 5.30 -19.85
N ALA A 112 8.04 5.50 -20.13
CA ALA A 112 7.03 4.43 -20.12
C ALA A 112 7.38 3.30 -21.12
N ARG A 113 7.85 3.65 -22.33
CA ARG A 113 8.28 2.67 -23.34
C ARG A 113 9.51 1.89 -22.88
N GLN A 114 10.48 2.58 -22.30
CA GLN A 114 11.69 1.93 -21.81
C GLN A 114 11.36 0.95 -20.65
N TRP A 115 10.49 1.34 -19.73
CA TRP A 115 10.07 0.46 -18.64
C TRP A 115 9.29 -0.76 -19.17
N ALA A 116 8.44 -0.58 -20.16
CA ALA A 116 7.74 -1.67 -20.83
C ALA A 116 8.73 -2.62 -21.56
N GLU A 117 9.74 -2.09 -22.25
CA GLU A 117 10.80 -2.87 -22.93
C GLU A 117 11.65 -3.66 -21.92
N TRP A 118 11.96 -3.09 -20.76
CA TRP A 118 12.64 -3.81 -19.68
C TRP A 118 11.77 -4.83 -18.99
N GLY A 119 10.45 -4.75 -19.13
CA GLY A 119 9.49 -5.71 -18.57
C GLY A 119 8.92 -5.34 -17.22
N PHE A 120 8.96 -4.08 -16.79
CA PHE A 120 8.36 -3.66 -15.53
C PHE A 120 6.85 -3.83 -15.53
N ASP A 121 6.30 -4.21 -14.36
CA ASP A 121 4.90 -4.51 -14.11
C ASP A 121 4.20 -3.47 -13.21
N TYR A 122 4.95 -2.56 -12.62
CA TYR A 122 4.46 -1.61 -11.63
C TYR A 122 5.30 -0.32 -11.67
N LEU A 123 4.63 0.83 -11.60
CA LEU A 123 5.25 2.14 -11.48
C LEU A 123 4.77 2.83 -10.19
N LYS A 124 5.71 3.15 -9.29
CA LYS A 124 5.51 4.15 -8.24
C LYS A 124 5.87 5.51 -8.81
N TYR A 125 4.87 6.40 -8.96
CA TYR A 125 5.05 7.75 -9.48
C TYR A 125 4.83 8.76 -8.38
N ASP A 126 5.84 9.57 -8.05
CA ASP A 126 5.95 10.23 -6.75
C ASP A 126 6.19 11.74 -6.86
N TRP A 127 5.22 12.51 -6.37
CA TRP A 127 5.31 13.99 -6.26
C TRP A 127 4.20 14.54 -5.35
N ASN A 128 4.31 15.81 -4.95
CA ASN A 128 3.31 16.48 -4.10
C ASN A 128 3.36 18.03 -4.29
N PRO A 129 2.23 18.70 -4.55
CA PRO A 129 0.87 18.16 -4.66
C PRO A 129 0.65 17.40 -5.98
N HIS A 130 -0.26 16.43 -5.95
CA HIS A 130 -0.71 15.79 -7.18
C HIS A 130 -1.45 16.80 -8.06
N ASP A 131 -1.05 16.90 -9.31
CA ASP A 131 -1.76 17.65 -10.32
C ASP A 131 -2.36 16.72 -11.38
N TRP A 132 -3.50 17.12 -11.91
CA TRP A 132 -4.24 16.34 -12.89
C TRP A 132 -3.42 16.10 -14.17
N PHE A 133 -2.64 17.10 -14.62
CA PHE A 133 -1.90 17.02 -15.87
C PHE A 133 -0.83 15.92 -15.81
N SER A 134 0.04 15.94 -14.80
CA SER A 134 1.11 14.95 -14.62
C SER A 134 0.54 13.54 -14.43
N MET A 135 -0.55 13.40 -13.65
CA MET A 135 -1.22 12.12 -13.44
C MET A 135 -1.76 11.55 -14.75
N LYS A 136 -2.51 12.36 -15.51
CA LYS A 136 -3.11 11.94 -16.78
C LYS A 136 -2.06 11.69 -17.86
N GLU A 137 -1.04 12.52 -17.97
CA GLU A 137 0.03 12.35 -18.96
C GLU A 137 0.69 10.98 -18.82
N MET A 138 1.15 10.63 -17.62
CA MET A 138 1.79 9.34 -17.40
C MET A 138 0.80 8.18 -17.60
N HIS A 139 -0.46 8.29 -17.13
CA HIS A 139 -1.48 7.31 -17.41
C HIS A 139 -1.61 7.05 -18.92
N ASP A 140 -1.79 8.10 -19.72
CA ASP A 140 -1.99 7.99 -21.17
C ASP A 140 -0.79 7.34 -21.87
N GLU A 141 0.43 7.57 -21.39
CA GLU A 141 1.63 6.96 -21.96
C GLU A 141 1.83 5.50 -21.52
N LEU A 142 1.43 5.16 -20.29
CA LEU A 142 1.39 3.76 -19.83
C LEU A 142 0.37 2.94 -20.64
N GLN A 143 -0.81 3.51 -20.97
CA GLN A 143 -1.80 2.83 -21.81
C GLN A 143 -1.28 2.53 -23.23
N LYS A 144 -0.28 3.26 -23.72
CA LYS A 144 0.28 3.15 -25.08
C LYS A 144 1.63 2.43 -25.12
N CYS A 145 2.22 2.09 -23.98
CA CYS A 145 3.57 1.52 -23.92
C CYS A 145 3.68 0.07 -24.37
N GLY A 146 2.54 -0.63 -24.54
CA GLY A 146 2.48 -2.02 -25.00
C GLY A 146 2.63 -3.07 -23.90
N ARG A 147 2.62 -2.68 -22.62
CA ARG A 147 2.65 -3.55 -21.45
C ARG A 147 1.66 -3.07 -20.40
N ASP A 148 1.03 -4.01 -19.71
CA ASP A 148 0.18 -3.72 -18.57
C ASP A 148 1.05 -3.42 -17.34
N ILE A 149 1.02 -2.16 -16.89
CA ILE A 149 1.82 -1.65 -15.76
C ILE A 149 0.88 -1.05 -14.73
N VAL A 150 0.89 -1.61 -13.52
CA VAL A 150 0.14 -1.05 -12.38
C VAL A 150 0.66 0.36 -12.08
N TYR A 151 -0.23 1.35 -12.09
CA TYR A 151 0.10 2.75 -11.86
C TYR A 151 -0.25 3.16 -10.43
N SER A 152 0.76 3.42 -9.62
CA SER A 152 0.65 3.78 -8.21
C SER A 152 1.20 5.18 -7.96
N LEU A 153 0.36 6.05 -7.38
CA LEU A 153 0.72 7.42 -7.05
C LEU A 153 1.18 7.53 -5.60
N SER A 154 2.34 8.10 -5.40
CA SER A 154 2.92 8.30 -4.07
C SER A 154 2.79 9.74 -3.60
N ASN A 155 2.83 9.92 -2.29
CA ASN A 155 2.50 11.10 -1.52
C ASN A 155 0.99 11.39 -1.45
N THR A 156 0.62 12.54 -0.92
CA THR A 156 -0.72 12.72 -0.35
C THR A 156 -1.77 12.95 -1.43
N ALA A 157 -2.62 11.97 -1.66
CA ALA A 157 -3.81 12.14 -2.49
C ALA A 157 -4.82 13.11 -1.84
N LEU A 158 -5.48 13.90 -2.68
CA LEU A 158 -6.47 14.89 -2.28
C LEU A 158 -7.87 14.31 -2.45
N LEU A 159 -8.60 14.08 -1.37
CA LEU A 159 -9.94 13.48 -1.40
C LEU A 159 -10.93 14.17 -2.38
N PRO A 160 -10.91 15.49 -2.57
CA PRO A 160 -11.75 16.15 -3.59
C PRO A 160 -11.46 15.72 -5.04
N LEU A 161 -10.31 15.07 -5.29
CA LEU A 161 -9.92 14.56 -6.61
C LEU A 161 -10.08 13.02 -6.70
N ALA A 162 -10.84 12.41 -5.82
CA ALA A 162 -10.95 10.95 -5.72
C ALA A 162 -11.39 10.29 -7.04
N GLU A 163 -12.35 10.88 -7.74
CA GLU A 163 -12.82 10.39 -9.04
C GLU A 163 -11.72 10.36 -10.11
N GLU A 164 -10.79 11.31 -10.05
CA GLU A 164 -9.65 11.35 -10.96
C GLU A 164 -8.64 10.24 -10.65
N TYR A 165 -8.41 9.92 -9.36
CA TYR A 165 -7.56 8.79 -8.97
C TYR A 165 -8.16 7.47 -9.43
N VAL A 166 -9.46 7.24 -9.20
CA VAL A 166 -10.18 6.06 -9.69
C VAL A 166 -10.06 5.93 -11.21
N LYS A 167 -10.09 7.03 -11.94
CA LYS A 167 -10.03 7.03 -13.41
C LYS A 167 -8.63 6.76 -13.97
N TYR A 168 -7.58 7.27 -13.32
CA TYR A 168 -6.24 7.30 -13.91
C TYR A 168 -5.23 6.42 -13.19
N ALA A 169 -5.47 5.96 -11.97
CA ALA A 169 -4.52 5.18 -11.19
C ALA A 169 -5.11 3.90 -10.63
N ASN A 170 -4.25 2.92 -10.36
CA ASN A 170 -4.64 1.67 -9.68
C ASN A 170 -4.45 1.77 -8.17
N CYS A 171 -3.47 2.55 -7.72
CA CYS A 171 -3.21 2.80 -6.31
C CYS A 171 -2.88 4.26 -6.09
N TRP A 172 -3.16 4.78 -4.89
CA TRP A 172 -2.74 6.12 -4.49
C TRP A 172 -2.53 6.24 -2.98
N ARG A 173 -1.40 6.79 -2.60
CA ARG A 173 -1.05 7.08 -1.22
C ARG A 173 -1.99 8.14 -0.65
N THR A 174 -2.66 7.81 0.44
CA THR A 174 -3.64 8.70 1.09
C THR A 174 -2.99 9.74 2.01
N THR A 175 -1.72 9.54 2.35
CA THR A 175 -0.93 10.41 3.24
C THR A 175 0.53 10.55 2.78
N GLY A 176 1.30 11.41 3.44
CA GLY A 176 2.76 11.37 3.40
C GLY A 176 3.31 10.10 4.07
N ASP A 177 4.65 10.01 4.18
CA ASP A 177 5.34 8.80 4.61
C ASP A 177 4.98 8.36 6.04
N ILE A 178 4.75 7.06 6.18
CA ILE A 178 4.48 6.41 7.45
C ILE A 178 5.73 6.37 8.34
N ARG A 179 5.49 6.34 9.65
CA ARG A 179 6.52 6.12 10.67
C ARG A 179 6.09 5.00 11.60
N ASP A 180 7.06 4.28 12.13
CA ASP A 180 6.88 3.16 13.05
C ASP A 180 6.57 3.62 14.49
N ASN A 181 5.45 4.31 14.64
CA ASN A 181 4.90 4.70 15.94
C ASN A 181 3.37 4.76 15.89
N TRP A 182 2.73 4.61 17.06
CA TRP A 182 1.28 4.59 17.18
C TRP A 182 0.59 5.79 16.55
N LYS A 183 1.12 6.99 16.78
CA LYS A 183 0.54 8.23 16.23
C LYS A 183 0.47 8.20 14.70
N SER A 184 1.49 7.68 14.05
CA SER A 184 1.54 7.58 12.58
C SER A 184 0.55 6.54 12.07
N ILE A 185 0.64 5.28 12.55
CA ILE A 185 -0.23 4.21 12.04
C ILE A 185 -1.69 4.47 12.35
N SER A 186 -2.01 4.99 13.54
CA SER A 186 -3.40 5.30 13.93
C SER A 186 -3.96 6.49 13.14
N GLY A 187 -3.15 7.55 12.96
CA GLY A 187 -3.55 8.74 12.21
C GLY A 187 -3.77 8.45 10.71
N ILE A 188 -2.97 7.57 10.12
CA ILE A 188 -3.14 7.12 8.74
C ILE A 188 -4.36 6.19 8.64
N GLY A 189 -4.37 5.10 9.36
CA GLY A 189 -5.37 4.04 9.20
C GLY A 189 -6.78 4.44 9.65
N PHE A 190 -6.95 4.86 10.91
CA PHE A 190 -8.27 5.24 11.43
C PHE A 190 -8.72 6.63 10.95
N GLY A 191 -7.77 7.53 10.70
CA GLY A 191 -8.06 8.89 10.28
C GLY A 191 -8.22 9.01 8.76
N ARG A 192 -7.09 9.04 8.06
CA ARG A 192 -7.05 9.40 6.65
C ARG A 192 -7.54 8.28 5.72
N ASN A 193 -6.95 7.09 5.82
CA ASN A 193 -7.24 6.00 4.89
C ASN A 193 -8.71 5.55 4.95
N SER A 194 -9.32 5.55 6.13
CA SER A 194 -10.74 5.23 6.29
C SER A 194 -11.69 6.11 5.48
N SER A 195 -11.31 7.36 5.20
CA SER A 195 -12.12 8.28 4.40
C SER A 195 -12.17 7.90 2.92
N TRP A 196 -11.24 7.06 2.48
CA TRP A 196 -11.14 6.59 1.11
C TRP A 196 -11.89 5.28 0.85
N ALA A 197 -12.47 4.66 1.89
CA ALA A 197 -13.18 3.39 1.76
C ALA A 197 -14.21 3.33 0.61
N PRO A 198 -14.99 4.40 0.31
CA PRO A 198 -15.93 4.38 -0.81
C PRO A 198 -15.29 4.24 -2.20
N TYR A 199 -13.99 4.49 -2.32
CA TYR A 199 -13.24 4.46 -3.58
C TYR A 199 -12.41 3.18 -3.74
N SER A 200 -12.46 2.27 -2.75
CA SER A 200 -11.80 0.96 -2.82
C SER A 200 -12.66 -0.02 -3.61
N ALA A 201 -12.10 -0.56 -4.68
CA ALA A 201 -12.74 -1.56 -5.52
C ALA A 201 -11.67 -2.33 -6.32
N PRO A 202 -12.00 -3.46 -6.97
CA PRO A 202 -11.07 -4.14 -7.86
C PRO A 202 -10.47 -3.18 -8.90
N GLY A 203 -9.13 -3.08 -8.90
CA GLY A 203 -8.36 -2.16 -9.75
C GLY A 203 -8.11 -0.78 -9.15
N HIS A 204 -8.66 -0.45 -7.97
CA HIS A 204 -8.59 0.89 -7.35
C HIS A 204 -8.35 0.76 -5.84
N TRP A 205 -7.14 1.06 -5.38
CA TRP A 205 -6.69 0.76 -4.03
C TRP A 205 -6.11 1.98 -3.32
N PRO A 206 -6.86 2.59 -2.36
CA PRO A 206 -6.28 3.58 -1.45
C PRO A 206 -5.17 2.95 -0.62
N ASP A 207 -4.00 3.58 -0.65
CA ASP A 207 -2.76 3.05 -0.05
C ASP A 207 -2.41 3.79 1.23
N GLY A 208 -2.35 3.06 2.35
CA GLY A 208 -1.94 3.55 3.66
C GLY A 208 -0.42 3.59 3.87
N ASP A 209 0.38 3.24 2.85
CA ASP A 209 1.83 3.09 2.91
C ASP A 209 2.31 1.71 3.44
N MET A 210 3.62 1.55 3.54
CA MET A 210 4.30 0.29 3.90
C MET A 210 3.90 -0.26 5.27
N LEU A 211 4.08 -1.57 5.43
CA LEU A 211 4.03 -2.22 6.74
C LEU A 211 5.34 -2.00 7.49
N VAL A 212 5.31 -1.16 8.52
CA VAL A 212 6.49 -0.79 9.32
C VAL A 212 6.64 -1.69 10.56
N ILE A 213 6.74 -3.00 10.31
CA ILE A 213 6.89 -4.06 11.31
C ILE A 213 8.28 -4.68 11.24
N GLY A 214 8.71 -5.41 12.27
CA GLY A 214 10.04 -6.06 12.29
C GLY A 214 11.19 -5.05 12.23
N ASN A 215 12.28 -5.37 11.53
CA ASN A 215 13.42 -4.48 11.36
C ASN A 215 13.16 -3.48 10.23
N VAL A 216 13.09 -2.21 10.57
CA VAL A 216 12.77 -1.09 9.69
C VAL A 216 13.87 -0.04 9.69
N GLY A 217 13.79 0.93 8.81
CA GLY A 217 14.68 2.08 8.75
C GLY A 217 15.01 2.47 7.32
N TRP A 218 15.27 3.76 7.13
CA TRP A 218 15.65 4.32 5.85
C TRP A 218 17.16 4.56 5.84
N GLY A 219 17.85 3.96 4.89
CA GLY A 219 19.30 4.12 4.73
C GLY A 219 20.12 3.29 5.74
N ARG A 220 21.01 3.94 6.50
CA ARG A 220 22.01 3.25 7.33
C ARG A 220 21.58 2.90 8.76
N LYS A 221 20.41 3.32 9.19
CA LYS A 221 19.94 3.12 10.57
C LYS A 221 18.82 2.11 10.61
N TYR A 222 19.19 0.85 10.60
CA TYR A 222 18.25 -0.22 10.91
C TYR A 222 17.97 -0.28 12.40
N HIS A 223 16.73 -0.51 12.76
CA HIS A 223 16.28 -0.78 14.11
C HIS A 223 15.06 -1.67 14.08
N TYR A 224 14.79 -2.36 15.16
CA TYR A 224 13.51 -3.04 15.30
C TYR A 224 12.43 -1.99 15.49
N THR A 225 11.26 -2.19 14.87
CA THR A 225 10.16 -1.22 14.92
C THR A 225 9.86 -0.75 16.35
N ASN A 226 9.54 0.53 16.50
CA ASN A 226 9.11 1.10 17.79
C ASN A 226 7.67 0.71 18.17
N LEU A 227 6.94 0.03 17.26
CA LEU A 227 5.60 -0.48 17.54
C LEU A 227 5.66 -1.67 18.50
N THR A 228 4.80 -1.67 19.52
CA THR A 228 4.59 -2.85 20.37
C THR A 228 4.04 -4.01 19.55
N PRO A 229 4.10 -5.26 20.03
CA PRO A 229 3.49 -6.39 19.34
C PRO A 229 1.99 -6.18 19.03
N ASP A 230 1.24 -5.62 19.97
CA ASP A 230 -0.19 -5.35 19.77
C ASP A 230 -0.43 -4.28 18.70
N GLU A 231 0.41 -3.23 18.66
CA GLU A 231 0.36 -2.21 17.61
C GLU A 231 0.74 -2.77 16.23
N GLN A 232 1.67 -3.72 16.16
CA GLN A 232 2.00 -4.40 14.91
C GLN A 232 0.82 -5.26 14.42
N TYR A 233 0.13 -6.00 15.29
CA TYR A 233 -1.12 -6.69 14.96
C TYR A 233 -2.18 -5.70 14.45
N THR A 234 -2.35 -4.57 15.14
CA THR A 234 -3.29 -3.51 14.74
C THR A 234 -2.94 -2.94 13.38
N HIS A 235 -1.67 -2.66 13.12
CA HIS A 235 -1.21 -2.11 11.84
C HIS A 235 -1.55 -3.04 10.67
N VAL A 236 -1.13 -4.31 10.74
CA VAL A 236 -1.40 -5.27 9.66
C VAL A 236 -2.90 -5.53 9.49
N THR A 237 -3.65 -5.68 10.60
CA THR A 237 -5.10 -5.88 10.56
C THR A 237 -5.81 -4.70 9.89
N LEU A 238 -5.42 -3.48 10.23
CA LEU A 238 -6.07 -2.28 9.72
C LEU A 238 -5.86 -2.13 8.21
N TRP A 239 -4.64 -2.39 7.72
CA TRP A 239 -4.34 -2.41 6.29
C TRP A 239 -5.11 -3.52 5.55
N ALA A 240 -5.16 -4.71 6.12
CA ALA A 240 -5.94 -5.81 5.55
C ALA A 240 -7.43 -5.50 5.46
N MET A 241 -8.02 -4.97 6.53
CA MET A 241 -9.42 -4.58 6.56
C MET A 241 -9.75 -3.47 5.56
N GLN A 242 -8.84 -2.54 5.33
CA GLN A 242 -9.02 -1.44 4.38
C GLN A 242 -8.74 -1.81 2.92
N ALA A 243 -8.44 -3.07 2.62
CA ALA A 243 -8.00 -3.52 1.29
C ALA A 243 -6.84 -2.66 0.73
N SER A 244 -6.02 -2.12 1.62
CA SER A 244 -4.84 -1.35 1.26
C SER A 244 -3.78 -2.27 0.66
N PRO A 245 -3.00 -1.84 -0.34
CA PRO A 245 -1.84 -2.59 -0.79
C PRO A 245 -0.94 -2.95 0.39
N LEU A 246 -0.55 -4.23 0.49
CA LEU A 246 0.37 -4.69 1.51
C LEU A 246 1.80 -4.57 0.95
N LEU A 247 2.53 -3.54 1.36
CA LEU A 247 3.91 -3.29 0.97
C LEU A 247 4.84 -3.59 2.13
N ILE A 248 5.73 -4.56 2.01
CA ILE A 248 6.68 -4.91 3.07
C ILE A 248 7.73 -3.81 3.20
N GLY A 249 7.74 -3.09 4.34
CA GLY A 249 8.70 -2.03 4.64
C GLY A 249 9.84 -2.45 5.56
N CYS A 250 10.02 -3.76 5.82
CA CYS A 250 11.08 -4.27 6.68
C CYS A 250 12.13 -5.04 5.90
N ASP A 251 13.31 -5.20 6.53
CA ASP A 251 14.38 -6.06 6.01
C ASP A 251 14.00 -7.53 6.21
N MET A 252 13.65 -8.20 5.10
CA MET A 252 13.25 -9.60 5.08
C MET A 252 14.40 -10.57 5.38
N ALA A 253 15.67 -10.16 5.16
CA ALA A 253 16.82 -11.01 5.41
C ALA A 253 17.02 -11.31 6.91
N VAL A 254 16.58 -10.38 7.76
CA VAL A 254 16.70 -10.49 9.23
C VAL A 254 15.35 -10.60 9.93
N ALA A 255 14.26 -10.82 9.18
CA ALA A 255 12.92 -10.95 9.74
C ALA A 255 12.84 -12.11 10.75
N ASP A 256 12.43 -11.80 11.98
CA ASP A 256 12.26 -12.77 13.05
C ASP A 256 10.98 -13.64 12.89
N LYS A 257 10.77 -14.57 13.79
CA LYS A 257 9.60 -15.46 13.74
C LYS A 257 8.28 -14.70 13.92
N PHE A 258 8.28 -13.66 14.75
CA PHE A 258 7.08 -12.85 14.97
C PHE A 258 6.71 -12.05 13.71
N THR A 259 7.66 -11.33 13.13
CA THR A 259 7.48 -10.60 11.84
C THR A 259 6.97 -11.55 10.75
N LYS A 260 7.59 -12.73 10.60
CA LYS A 260 7.13 -13.75 9.64
C LYS A 260 5.72 -14.22 9.93
N SER A 261 5.34 -14.39 11.20
CA SER A 261 3.96 -14.81 11.55
C SER A 261 2.91 -13.78 11.18
N LEU A 262 3.26 -12.48 11.20
CA LEU A 262 2.38 -11.41 10.73
C LEU A 262 2.24 -11.40 9.20
N LEU A 263 3.35 -11.58 8.48
CA LEU A 263 3.39 -11.54 7.01
C LEU A 263 2.90 -12.83 6.34
N CYS A 264 2.88 -13.94 7.06
CA CYS A 264 2.54 -15.27 6.52
C CYS A 264 1.22 -15.83 7.09
N ASN A 265 0.33 -15.00 7.62
CA ASN A 265 -1.00 -15.43 8.01
C ASN A 265 -1.93 -15.39 6.79
N SER A 266 -2.22 -16.57 6.22
CA SER A 266 -3.03 -16.69 5.02
C SER A 266 -4.44 -16.10 5.20
N GLU A 267 -5.07 -16.29 6.37
CA GLU A 267 -6.43 -15.80 6.60
C GLU A 267 -6.51 -14.26 6.69
N VAL A 268 -5.47 -13.60 7.21
CA VAL A 268 -5.37 -12.14 7.19
C VAL A 268 -5.15 -11.64 5.76
N ILE A 269 -4.30 -12.34 5.00
CA ILE A 269 -4.05 -12.03 3.59
C ILE A 269 -5.31 -12.25 2.76
N ASP A 270 -6.05 -13.33 2.97
CA ASP A 270 -7.32 -13.60 2.28
C ASP A 270 -8.34 -12.48 2.52
N ILE A 271 -8.42 -11.94 3.75
CA ILE A 271 -9.27 -10.77 4.03
C ILE A 271 -8.83 -9.53 3.24
N ASN A 272 -7.52 -9.30 3.11
CA ASN A 272 -6.99 -8.20 2.29
C ASN A 272 -7.31 -8.40 0.81
N GLN A 273 -7.09 -9.62 0.30
CA GLN A 273 -7.19 -10.00 -1.11
C GLN A 273 -8.61 -10.46 -1.51
N ASP A 274 -9.61 -10.23 -0.65
CA ASP A 274 -10.98 -10.65 -0.95
C ASP A 274 -11.48 -10.08 -2.29
N PRO A 275 -12.06 -10.92 -3.19
CA PRO A 275 -12.42 -10.52 -4.56
C PRO A 275 -13.42 -9.37 -4.66
N LEU A 276 -14.23 -9.11 -3.61
CA LEU A 276 -15.13 -7.95 -3.59
C LEU A 276 -14.37 -6.63 -3.59
N GLY A 277 -13.11 -6.60 -3.14
CA GLY A 277 -12.26 -5.42 -3.11
C GLY A 277 -12.73 -4.33 -2.14
N TYR A 278 -13.68 -4.61 -1.25
CA TYR A 278 -14.24 -3.62 -0.33
C TYR A 278 -13.26 -3.27 0.78
N ALA A 279 -13.14 -1.99 1.06
CA ALA A 279 -12.57 -1.54 2.33
C ALA A 279 -13.62 -1.65 3.45
N ALA A 280 -13.14 -1.98 4.65
CA ALA A 280 -14.00 -2.11 5.83
C ALA A 280 -14.66 -0.79 6.21
N THR A 281 -15.89 -0.88 6.73
CA THR A 281 -16.66 0.25 7.25
C THR A 281 -16.64 0.26 8.78
N LYS A 282 -16.40 1.43 9.38
CA LYS A 282 -16.54 1.62 10.82
C LYS A 282 -18.03 1.60 11.21
N ILE A 283 -18.39 0.74 12.17
CA ILE A 283 -19.77 0.57 12.61
C ILE A 283 -20.02 1.04 14.04
N TYR A 284 -19.03 0.84 14.91
CA TYR A 284 -19.09 1.27 16.32
C TYR A 284 -17.78 1.93 16.71
N GLY A 285 -17.82 2.79 17.69
CA GLY A 285 -16.65 3.34 18.32
C GLY A 285 -16.77 4.81 18.69
N ASP A 286 -15.85 5.19 19.54
CA ASP A 286 -15.61 6.55 19.99
C ASP A 286 -14.10 6.88 19.89
N ASN A 287 -13.59 7.80 20.68
CA ASN A 287 -12.17 8.13 20.71
C ASN A 287 -11.29 7.05 21.40
N SER A 288 -11.90 6.03 22.00
CA SER A 288 -11.21 5.00 22.77
C SER A 288 -11.26 3.61 22.17
N TYR A 289 -12.13 3.36 21.19
CA TYR A 289 -12.20 2.10 20.45
C TYR A 289 -12.88 2.30 19.09
N ALA A 290 -12.64 1.36 18.18
CA ALA A 290 -13.32 1.31 16.89
C ALA A 290 -13.59 -0.14 16.47
N THR A 291 -14.79 -0.42 15.98
CA THR A 291 -15.13 -1.71 15.37
C THR A 291 -15.46 -1.50 13.90
N TYR A 292 -14.75 -2.24 13.08
CA TYR A 292 -14.92 -2.26 11.63
C TYR A 292 -15.47 -3.60 11.19
N PHE A 293 -16.27 -3.60 10.13
CA PHE A 293 -16.67 -4.82 9.45
C PHE A 293 -16.39 -4.74 7.94
N LYS A 294 -16.12 -5.89 7.35
CA LYS A 294 -15.89 -6.06 5.91
C LYS A 294 -16.65 -7.29 5.45
N PRO A 295 -17.63 -7.15 4.53
CA PRO A 295 -18.24 -8.28 3.86
C PRO A 295 -17.18 -9.02 3.02
N LEU A 296 -17.24 -10.35 3.03
CA LEU A 296 -16.36 -11.20 2.24
C LEU A 296 -17.16 -11.95 1.15
N GLU A 297 -16.48 -12.31 0.09
CA GLU A 297 -17.09 -12.96 -1.08
C GLU A 297 -17.80 -14.27 -0.73
N ASP A 298 -17.30 -15.01 0.26
CA ASP A 298 -17.91 -16.26 0.73
C ASP A 298 -19.17 -16.07 1.60
N GLY A 299 -19.65 -14.83 1.75
CA GLY A 299 -20.83 -14.48 2.54
C GLY A 299 -20.58 -14.37 4.04
N SER A 300 -19.36 -14.53 4.50
CA SER A 300 -18.95 -14.24 5.88
C SER A 300 -18.62 -12.76 6.08
N LEU A 301 -18.41 -12.36 7.34
CA LEU A 301 -17.92 -11.03 7.69
C LEU A 301 -16.59 -11.11 8.40
N ALA A 302 -15.61 -10.31 7.99
CA ALA A 302 -14.47 -9.98 8.82
C ALA A 302 -14.86 -8.82 9.77
N ILE A 303 -14.60 -8.99 11.06
CA ILE A 303 -14.87 -7.98 12.10
C ILE A 303 -13.59 -7.73 12.87
N ALA A 304 -13.13 -6.47 12.87
CA ALA A 304 -11.96 -6.04 13.61
C ALA A 304 -12.37 -5.10 14.74
N MET A 305 -12.05 -5.47 15.97
CA MET A 305 -12.31 -4.71 17.19
C MET A 305 -11.02 -4.10 17.69
N PHE A 306 -10.82 -2.81 17.48
CA PHE A 306 -9.62 -2.07 17.84
C PHE A 306 -9.81 -1.32 19.15
N ASN A 307 -8.82 -1.42 20.03
CA ASN A 307 -8.71 -0.60 21.23
C ASN A 307 -7.75 0.57 20.97
N LEU A 308 -8.25 1.80 21.06
CA LEU A 308 -7.48 3.03 20.82
C LEU A 308 -6.96 3.66 22.11
N SER A 309 -7.14 3.00 23.26
CA SER A 309 -6.82 3.52 24.60
C SER A 309 -5.64 2.78 25.23
N GLU A 310 -5.10 3.39 26.30
CA GLU A 310 -3.97 2.87 27.07
C GLU A 310 -4.34 1.76 28.08
N LYS A 311 -5.62 1.32 28.10
CA LYS A 311 -6.12 0.28 29.03
C LYS A 311 -6.85 -0.79 28.27
N THR A 312 -6.74 -2.04 28.71
CA THR A 312 -7.55 -3.15 28.19
C THR A 312 -9.03 -2.79 28.20
N LYS A 313 -9.71 -3.08 27.10
CA LYS A 313 -11.15 -2.83 26.93
C LYS A 313 -11.89 -4.09 26.56
N LYS A 314 -13.10 -4.23 27.09
CA LYS A 314 -14.06 -5.23 26.62
C LYS A 314 -14.83 -4.62 25.45
N ILE A 315 -14.69 -5.20 24.26
CA ILE A 315 -15.32 -4.75 23.01
C ILE A 315 -16.09 -5.95 22.43
N GLY A 316 -17.20 -5.70 21.73
CA GLY A 316 -17.96 -6.79 21.16
C GLY A 316 -19.05 -6.31 20.20
N PHE A 317 -19.73 -7.26 19.58
CA PHE A 317 -20.77 -7.05 18.58
C PHE A 317 -21.92 -8.05 18.74
N LYS A 318 -23.05 -7.76 18.10
CA LYS A 318 -24.17 -8.69 17.92
C LYS A 318 -24.22 -9.10 16.45
N PRO A 319 -24.10 -10.39 16.12
CA PRO A 319 -24.11 -10.85 14.72
C PRO A 319 -25.33 -10.36 13.95
N ARG A 320 -26.52 -10.47 14.51
CA ARG A 320 -27.76 -10.02 13.89
C ARG A 320 -27.78 -8.53 13.51
N ALA A 321 -27.17 -7.68 14.34
CA ALA A 321 -27.08 -6.24 14.05
C ALA A 321 -26.19 -5.93 12.84
N LEU A 322 -25.35 -6.88 12.44
CA LEU A 322 -24.46 -6.81 11.28
C LEU A 322 -24.98 -7.62 10.08
N GLY A 323 -26.24 -8.09 10.15
CA GLY A 323 -26.83 -8.87 9.06
C GLY A 323 -26.46 -10.35 9.06
N VAL A 324 -25.69 -10.83 10.04
CA VAL A 324 -25.40 -12.26 10.19
C VAL A 324 -26.53 -12.91 10.93
N ILE A 325 -27.35 -13.66 10.19
CA ILE A 325 -28.55 -14.32 10.70
C ILE A 325 -28.35 -15.83 10.61
N GLY A 326 -28.62 -16.53 11.70
CA GLY A 326 -28.50 -18.00 11.74
C GLY A 326 -28.69 -18.53 13.15
N ASP A 327 -28.84 -19.85 13.25
CA ASP A 327 -28.91 -20.58 14.51
C ASP A 327 -27.61 -21.33 14.85
N LYS A 328 -26.59 -21.16 13.99
CA LYS A 328 -25.24 -21.66 14.19
C LYS A 328 -24.27 -20.67 13.58
N ILE A 329 -23.72 -19.77 14.39
CA ILE A 329 -22.80 -18.73 13.92
C ILE A 329 -21.41 -19.06 14.44
N THR A 330 -20.49 -19.34 13.52
CA THR A 330 -19.08 -19.60 13.87
C THR A 330 -18.33 -18.28 13.99
N VAL A 331 -17.61 -18.09 15.08
CA VAL A 331 -16.67 -16.98 15.29
C VAL A 331 -15.27 -17.56 15.33
N ARG A 332 -14.47 -17.22 14.33
CA ARG A 332 -13.10 -17.68 14.13
C ARG A 332 -12.10 -16.58 14.44
N ASP A 333 -11.12 -16.87 15.28
CA ASP A 333 -9.95 -16.00 15.48
C ASP A 333 -9.03 -16.14 14.26
N VAL A 334 -8.94 -15.07 13.47
CA VAL A 334 -8.19 -15.05 12.22
C VAL A 334 -6.68 -15.11 12.48
N TRP A 335 -6.18 -14.41 13.50
CA TRP A 335 -4.76 -14.42 13.83
C TRP A 335 -4.27 -15.77 14.37
N ARG A 336 -5.12 -16.50 15.12
CA ARG A 336 -4.79 -17.83 15.65
C ARG A 336 -5.29 -18.96 14.78
N GLN A 337 -6.01 -18.63 13.70
CA GLN A 337 -6.55 -19.58 12.71
C GLN A 337 -7.38 -20.71 13.36
N LYS A 338 -8.21 -20.36 14.33
CA LYS A 338 -9.05 -21.32 15.04
C LYS A 338 -10.42 -20.76 15.41
N ASP A 339 -11.40 -21.64 15.47
CA ASP A 339 -12.71 -21.26 15.95
C ASP A 339 -12.66 -21.00 17.47
N ILE A 340 -13.17 -19.82 17.87
CA ILE A 340 -13.25 -19.41 19.28
C ILE A 340 -14.53 -19.98 19.90
N THR A 341 -15.66 -19.81 19.20
CA THR A 341 -16.99 -20.21 19.68
C THR A 341 -17.94 -20.42 18.52
N VAL A 342 -19.00 -21.18 18.82
CA VAL A 342 -20.20 -21.29 17.97
C VAL A 342 -21.37 -20.73 18.76
N MET A 343 -21.97 -19.65 18.27
CA MET A 343 -23.16 -19.03 18.86
C MET A 343 -24.41 -19.72 18.30
N THR A 344 -25.35 -20.07 19.17
CA THR A 344 -26.62 -20.72 18.82
C THR A 344 -27.78 -19.73 18.66
N ASN A 345 -27.51 -18.45 18.90
CA ASN A 345 -28.50 -17.39 18.78
C ASN A 345 -27.81 -16.12 18.23
N ASP A 346 -28.26 -15.63 17.08
CA ASP A 346 -27.75 -14.45 16.42
C ASP A 346 -27.99 -13.13 17.19
N ARG A 347 -28.86 -13.17 18.22
CA ARG A 347 -29.16 -12.04 19.11
C ARG A 347 -28.17 -11.93 20.27
N ASP A 348 -27.43 -12.99 20.57
CA ASP A 348 -26.42 -12.98 21.62
C ASP A 348 -25.27 -12.06 21.22
N ARG A 349 -24.57 -11.60 22.24
CA ARG A 349 -23.42 -10.72 22.03
C ARG A 349 -22.12 -11.53 22.16
N PHE A 350 -21.24 -11.39 21.17
CA PHE A 350 -19.84 -11.75 21.31
C PHE A 350 -19.07 -10.60 21.95
N ASP A 351 -18.36 -10.87 23.02
CA ASP A 351 -17.51 -9.92 23.73
C ASP A 351 -16.12 -10.50 23.96
N THR A 352 -15.09 -9.66 23.84
CA THR A 352 -13.69 -10.04 24.07
C THR A 352 -12.90 -8.90 24.70
N GLU A 353 -11.85 -9.24 25.45
CA GLU A 353 -10.89 -8.25 25.93
C GLU A 353 -9.86 -7.94 24.84
N VAL A 354 -9.61 -6.64 24.63
CA VAL A 354 -8.66 -6.13 23.65
C VAL A 354 -7.60 -5.33 24.39
N PRO A 355 -6.30 -5.70 24.28
CA PRO A 355 -5.23 -4.99 24.97
C PRO A 355 -5.07 -3.54 24.47
N PRO A 356 -4.30 -2.70 25.19
CA PRO A 356 -4.01 -1.32 24.75
C PRO A 356 -3.43 -1.31 23.34
N HIS A 357 -3.95 -0.43 22.47
CA HIS A 357 -3.60 -0.29 21.05
C HIS A 357 -3.71 -1.59 20.22
N GLY A 358 -4.28 -2.64 20.81
CA GLY A 358 -4.43 -3.94 20.19
C GLY A 358 -5.69 -4.10 19.36
N VAL A 359 -5.83 -5.28 18.77
CA VAL A 359 -6.98 -5.68 17.96
C VAL A 359 -7.33 -7.13 18.18
N VAL A 360 -8.63 -7.43 18.09
CA VAL A 360 -9.14 -8.80 17.87
C VAL A 360 -9.82 -8.82 16.52
N LEU A 361 -9.29 -9.63 15.61
CA LEU A 361 -9.84 -9.86 14.27
C LEU A 361 -10.52 -11.21 14.22
N VAL A 362 -11.81 -11.22 13.90
CA VAL A 362 -12.59 -12.44 13.76
C VAL A 362 -13.28 -12.53 12.41
N LYS A 363 -13.39 -13.74 11.89
CA LYS A 363 -14.29 -14.07 10.77
C LYS A 363 -15.55 -14.68 11.33
N VAL A 364 -16.71 -14.15 10.91
CA VAL A 364 -18.03 -14.56 11.40
C VAL A 364 -18.81 -15.15 10.25
N SER A 365 -19.12 -16.42 10.35
CA SER A 365 -19.80 -17.17 9.30
C SER A 365 -21.18 -17.61 9.77
N PRO A 366 -22.26 -17.28 9.01
CA PRO A 366 -23.59 -17.79 9.31
C PRO A 366 -23.68 -19.29 8.98
N GLY A 367 -24.44 -20.00 9.77
CA GLY A 367 -24.76 -21.40 9.53
C GLY A 367 -26.16 -21.73 10.08
N TYR A 368 -26.67 -22.90 9.72
CA TYR A 368 -27.97 -23.38 10.13
C TYR A 368 -27.86 -24.83 10.61
N THR A 369 -28.54 -25.17 11.70
CA THR A 369 -28.59 -26.54 12.23
C THR A 369 -29.52 -27.43 11.40
N LYS A 370 -30.42 -26.84 10.62
CA LYS A 370 -31.29 -27.55 9.70
C LYS A 370 -31.09 -27.03 8.28
N GLU A 371 -31.03 -27.93 7.31
CA GLU A 371 -31.05 -27.55 5.90
C GLU A 371 -32.28 -26.68 5.61
N ARG A 372 -32.08 -25.53 4.99
CA ARG A 372 -33.20 -24.73 4.51
C ARG A 372 -33.94 -25.51 3.42
N PRO A 373 -35.28 -25.59 3.47
CA PRO A 373 -36.04 -26.15 2.35
C PRO A 373 -35.66 -25.41 1.06
N ALA A 374 -35.34 -26.16 0.01
CA ALA A 374 -35.08 -25.60 -1.30
C ALA A 374 -36.28 -24.76 -1.72
N GLY A 375 -36.12 -23.42 -1.82
CA GLY A 375 -37.17 -22.51 -2.27
C GLY A 375 -37.43 -21.26 -1.38
N SER A 376 -36.83 -21.14 -0.22
CA SER A 376 -36.99 -19.91 0.61
C SER A 376 -35.98 -18.83 0.27
N ARG A 377 -36.05 -18.25 -0.94
CA ARG A 377 -35.45 -16.92 -1.21
C ARG A 377 -36.43 -15.85 -0.74
N ARG A 378 -36.02 -14.99 0.16
CA ARG A 378 -36.60 -13.68 0.34
C ARG A 378 -35.59 -12.63 -0.04
#